data_98322e60693b2b21075e614a33e8b9f4
#
_entry.id   98322e60693b2b21075e614a33e8b9f4
#
_cell.length_a   1.000
_cell.length_b   1.000
_cell.length_c   1.000
_cell.angle_alpha   90.00
_cell.angle_beta   90.00
_cell.angle_gamma   90.00
#
_symmetry.space_group_name_H-M   'P 1'
#
loop_
_entity.id
_entity.type
_entity.pdbx_description
1 polymer ?
#
loop_
_entity_poly.entity_id
_entity_poly.type
_entity_poly.pdbx_seq_one_letter_code
_entity_poly.pdbx_strand_id
1 'polypeptide(L)'
;MQGFVALGSFPSFKNPFDGNNNRGATANASTNPKRGGITNETVQIINGIRQKRLGNTDILVSEIALGTQRWGSADFNAPDEELCHKFLDYGVLESGISLIDTAEQYPIPSDRTHPEGYSEEIIGNWMKKDKSRREKVVIATKITGGANVTKKNIKKDLEGSLRRLQTDYVDVYTMHWPARYTPQSNWGQSLQYNVENEAAPYYRNAASFEEIAEAMGDLIREGKLRGWGSCNDNAYGLTAMCYAARSVNAPEPCCLQGDFSLINRRMLENGVSEASSPVHENCGWMAYNVLAGGVLTGKYLEKLAAPDLSSEKAMVAQLKNPRGRMDDYSWGSTLYRYRSAPALRAVDMYNEIAKQSGMSLTELSLRWAKDNRANTTSLVGHTSMNQLKETVKYFDASVPRLDDGVLWAIDRVHMQNRLPIFSSERVSADMNGRGEIGESIP
;
A
#
# COMPACT_ATOMS: atom_id res chain seq x y z
N MET A 1 -33.53 29.44 8.17
CA MET A 1 -33.98 29.53 6.76
C MET A 1 -32.91 30.27 5.99
N GLN A 2 -32.03 29.57 5.33
CA GLN A 2 -31.16 30.13 4.31
C GLN A 2 -31.14 29.13 3.14
N GLY A 3 -31.46 29.62 1.97
CA GLY A 3 -31.86 28.83 0.80
C GLY A 3 -30.74 28.00 0.18
N PHE A 4 -31.10 26.80 -0.18
CA PHE A 4 -30.34 25.98 -1.11
C PHE A 4 -30.42 26.63 -2.51
N VAL A 5 -29.26 27.03 -3.00
CA VAL A 5 -29.11 27.42 -4.40
C VAL A 5 -29.11 26.16 -5.25
N ALA A 6 -30.10 26.01 -6.09
CA ALA A 6 -30.19 24.96 -7.08
C ALA A 6 -28.95 25.02 -8.01
N LEU A 7 -28.22 23.94 -8.10
CA LEU A 7 -27.10 23.79 -9.01
C LEU A 7 -27.63 23.73 -10.45
N GLY A 8 -27.45 24.82 -11.16
CA GLY A 8 -27.71 24.92 -12.61
C GLY A 8 -26.81 23.94 -13.38
N SER A 9 -27.34 23.36 -14.44
CA SER A 9 -26.63 22.52 -15.39
C SER A 9 -25.41 23.24 -15.96
N PHE A 10 -24.21 22.71 -15.64
CA PHE A 10 -22.96 23.20 -16.20
C PHE A 10 -22.70 22.63 -17.58
N PRO A 11 -22.13 23.41 -18.50
CA PRO A 11 -21.75 22.92 -19.82
C PRO A 11 -20.70 21.81 -19.68
N SER A 12 -20.88 20.76 -20.48
CA SER A 12 -19.92 19.64 -20.55
C SER A 12 -18.57 20.14 -21.03
N PHE A 13 -17.59 20.20 -20.16
CA PHE A 13 -16.19 20.37 -20.56
C PHE A 13 -15.75 19.08 -21.25
N LYS A 14 -15.55 19.13 -22.55
CA LYS A 14 -14.85 18.06 -23.27
C LYS A 14 -13.43 17.98 -22.72
N ASN A 15 -13.11 16.83 -22.16
CA ASN A 15 -11.75 16.50 -21.75
C ASN A 15 -10.86 16.58 -23.01
N PRO A 16 -9.79 17.40 -23.05
CA PRO A 16 -8.91 17.48 -24.21
C PRO A 16 -8.18 16.16 -24.53
N PHE A 17 -8.33 15.12 -23.69
CA PHE A 17 -7.75 13.80 -23.88
C PHE A 17 -8.74 12.75 -24.45
N ASP A 18 -10.00 13.08 -24.72
CA ASP A 18 -10.97 12.17 -25.35
C ASP A 18 -10.88 12.11 -26.89
N GLY A 19 -9.81 12.62 -27.44
CA GLY A 19 -9.49 12.45 -28.86
C GLY A 19 -9.00 11.04 -29.15
N ASN A 20 -9.81 10.28 -29.87
CA ASN A 20 -9.43 9.05 -30.55
C ASN A 20 -8.33 9.38 -31.58
N ASN A 21 -7.09 9.56 -31.11
CA ASN A 21 -5.91 9.79 -31.95
C ASN A 21 -5.10 8.50 -32.05
N ASN A 22 -5.47 7.67 -33.02
CA ASN A 22 -4.57 6.79 -33.73
C ASN A 22 -3.47 7.64 -34.43
N ARG A 23 -2.66 8.35 -33.69
CA ARG A 23 -1.35 8.80 -34.16
C ARG A 23 -0.33 7.85 -33.59
N GLY A 24 0.24 7.03 -34.46
CA GLY A 24 1.44 6.25 -34.15
C GLY A 24 2.49 7.19 -33.55
N ALA A 25 2.54 7.24 -32.22
CA ALA A 25 3.67 7.78 -31.50
C ALA A 25 4.79 6.77 -31.69
N THR A 26 5.61 6.94 -32.71
CA THR A 26 6.98 6.44 -32.71
C THR A 26 7.75 7.23 -31.66
N ALA A 27 7.43 6.99 -30.38
CA ALA A 27 8.36 7.32 -29.33
C ALA A 27 9.59 6.45 -29.60
N ASN A 28 10.75 7.06 -29.70
CA ASN A 28 12.05 6.40 -29.56
C ASN A 28 12.13 5.79 -28.17
N ALA A 29 11.35 4.74 -27.92
CA ALA A 29 11.56 3.85 -26.81
C ALA A 29 12.91 3.21 -27.06
N SER A 30 13.87 3.40 -26.17
CA SER A 30 15.13 2.68 -26.19
C SER A 30 14.79 1.21 -26.43
N THR A 31 15.28 0.67 -27.50
CA THR A 31 15.01 -0.71 -27.94
C THR A 31 15.70 -1.68 -26.99
N ASN A 32 15.12 -1.90 -25.82
CA ASN A 32 15.45 -3.05 -24.99
C ASN A 32 14.40 -4.14 -25.30
N PRO A 33 14.74 -5.19 -26.05
CA PRO A 33 13.78 -6.15 -26.61
C PRO A 33 13.19 -7.13 -25.58
N LYS A 34 13.39 -6.90 -24.27
CA LYS A 34 12.93 -7.79 -23.18
C LYS A 34 11.96 -7.14 -22.18
N ARG A 35 11.30 -6.05 -22.53
CA ARG A 35 10.26 -5.50 -21.62
C ARG A 35 8.99 -6.32 -21.77
N GLY A 36 8.56 -6.96 -20.67
CA GLY A 36 7.42 -7.88 -20.59
C GLY A 36 6.03 -7.27 -20.79
N GLY A 37 5.90 -6.01 -21.23
CA GLY A 37 4.64 -5.33 -21.48
C GLY A 37 4.49 -4.03 -20.67
N ILE A 38 3.25 -3.50 -20.62
CA ILE A 38 2.93 -2.22 -19.98
C ILE A 38 2.34 -2.48 -18.59
N THR A 39 2.86 -1.79 -17.58
CA THR A 39 2.30 -1.86 -16.23
C THR A 39 0.82 -1.45 -16.22
N ASN A 40 0.04 -2.06 -15.34
CA ASN A 40 -1.41 -1.86 -15.19
C ASN A 40 -2.27 -2.33 -16.37
N GLU A 41 -1.67 -2.93 -17.42
CA GLU A 41 -2.43 -3.59 -18.47
C GLU A 41 -3.26 -4.73 -17.85
N THR A 42 -4.58 -4.70 -18.07
CA THR A 42 -5.44 -5.83 -17.71
C THR A 42 -5.27 -6.93 -18.75
N VAL A 43 -4.68 -8.05 -18.34
CA VAL A 43 -4.37 -9.18 -19.24
C VAL A 43 -5.50 -10.20 -19.25
N GLN A 44 -6.13 -10.44 -18.11
CA GLN A 44 -7.22 -11.41 -17.95
C GLN A 44 -8.14 -11.06 -16.79
N ILE A 45 -9.26 -11.75 -16.69
CA ILE A 45 -10.20 -11.68 -15.57
C ILE A 45 -10.36 -13.11 -15.03
N ILE A 46 -10.14 -13.28 -13.72
CA ILE A 46 -10.32 -14.55 -13.04
C ILE A 46 -11.40 -14.38 -11.98
N ASN A 47 -12.49 -15.13 -12.07
CA ASN A 47 -13.64 -15.09 -11.14
C ASN A 47 -14.13 -13.66 -10.84
N GLY A 48 -14.20 -12.82 -11.87
CA GLY A 48 -14.62 -11.44 -11.76
C GLY A 48 -13.50 -10.43 -11.43
N ILE A 49 -12.32 -10.86 -11.01
CA ILE A 49 -11.22 -9.97 -10.64
C ILE A 49 -10.22 -9.79 -11.79
N ARG A 50 -9.94 -8.52 -12.15
CA ARG A 50 -8.94 -8.20 -13.17
C ARG A 50 -7.55 -8.55 -12.68
N GLN A 51 -6.78 -9.20 -13.55
CA GLN A 51 -5.36 -9.48 -13.36
C GLN A 51 -4.55 -8.50 -14.21
N LYS A 52 -3.75 -7.69 -13.54
CA LYS A 52 -2.95 -6.64 -14.15
C LYS A 52 -1.47 -7.02 -14.17
N ARG A 53 -0.79 -6.54 -15.18
CA ARG A 53 0.67 -6.68 -15.28
C ARG A 53 1.37 -5.82 -14.23
N LEU A 54 2.31 -6.42 -13.52
CA LEU A 54 3.13 -5.73 -12.52
C LEU A 54 4.45 -5.26 -13.16
N GLY A 55 4.52 -3.98 -13.41
CA GLY A 55 5.72 -3.39 -14.02
C GLY A 55 5.98 -3.91 -15.43
N ASN A 56 7.26 -4.02 -15.75
CA ASN A 56 7.79 -4.53 -17.01
C ASN A 56 7.99 -6.05 -17.02
N THR A 57 7.29 -6.82 -16.18
CA THR A 57 7.43 -8.27 -16.03
C THR A 57 6.27 -9.04 -16.65
N ASP A 58 6.36 -10.35 -16.63
CA ASP A 58 5.27 -11.28 -16.93
C ASP A 58 4.38 -11.59 -15.70
N ILE A 59 4.70 -11.03 -14.55
CA ILE A 59 3.94 -11.25 -13.31
C ILE A 59 2.58 -10.55 -13.43
N LEU A 60 1.52 -11.32 -13.28
CA LEU A 60 0.14 -10.82 -13.25
C LEU A 60 -0.37 -10.85 -11.81
N VAL A 61 -0.90 -9.73 -11.35
CA VAL A 61 -1.47 -9.58 -10.01
C VAL A 61 -2.92 -9.16 -10.07
N SER A 62 -3.73 -9.66 -9.16
CA SER A 62 -5.12 -9.21 -9.01
C SER A 62 -5.19 -7.75 -8.55
N GLU A 63 -6.21 -6.99 -8.97
CA GLU A 63 -6.44 -5.59 -8.55
C GLU A 63 -6.61 -5.43 -7.04
N ILE A 64 -6.95 -6.51 -6.33
CA ILE A 64 -6.98 -6.62 -4.88
C ILE A 64 -6.03 -7.71 -4.43
N ALA A 65 -5.32 -7.48 -3.32
CA ALA A 65 -4.40 -8.44 -2.73
C ALA A 65 -4.70 -8.68 -1.26
N LEU A 66 -4.34 -9.85 -0.75
CA LEU A 66 -4.41 -10.18 0.66
C LEU A 66 -3.19 -9.60 1.39
N GLY A 67 -3.41 -8.60 2.25
CA GLY A 67 -2.39 -8.06 3.15
C GLY A 67 -2.34 -8.86 4.45
N THR A 68 -1.16 -9.38 4.79
CA THR A 68 -1.00 -10.35 5.88
C THR A 68 -0.34 -9.80 7.14
N GLN A 69 -0.14 -8.51 7.24
CA GLN A 69 0.62 -7.87 8.32
C GLN A 69 0.20 -8.28 9.74
N ARG A 70 -1.05 -8.66 9.93
CA ARG A 70 -1.60 -9.03 11.24
C ARG A 70 -1.92 -10.53 11.38
N TRP A 71 -1.61 -11.34 10.37
CA TRP A 71 -1.92 -12.76 10.41
C TRP A 71 -1.12 -13.49 11.48
N GLY A 72 -1.83 -14.09 12.42
CA GLY A 72 -1.20 -14.74 13.55
C GLY A 72 -0.62 -13.81 14.60
N SER A 73 -0.98 -12.53 14.63
CA SER A 73 -0.58 -11.60 15.71
C SER A 73 -1.38 -11.86 16.98
N ALA A 74 -0.79 -11.54 18.13
CA ALA A 74 -1.51 -11.51 19.42
C ALA A 74 -2.44 -10.30 19.57
N ASP A 75 -2.46 -9.41 18.60
CA ASP A 75 -3.22 -8.17 18.59
C ASP A 75 -4.75 -8.41 18.55
N PHE A 76 -5.51 -7.43 19.06
CA PHE A 76 -6.97 -7.50 19.10
C PHE A 76 -7.59 -7.77 17.72
N ASN A 77 -8.45 -8.77 17.63
CA ASN A 77 -9.07 -9.21 16.37
C ASN A 77 -8.10 -9.59 15.24
N ALA A 78 -6.87 -9.93 15.55
CA ALA A 78 -5.98 -10.52 14.55
C ALA A 78 -6.51 -11.91 14.13
N PRO A 79 -6.51 -12.25 12.84
CA PRO A 79 -6.92 -13.56 12.40
C PRO A 79 -5.89 -14.62 12.82
N ASP A 80 -6.36 -15.71 13.39
CA ASP A 80 -5.55 -16.90 13.64
C ASP A 80 -5.26 -17.68 12.34
N GLU A 81 -4.44 -18.72 12.42
CA GLU A 81 -4.04 -19.51 11.25
C GLU A 81 -5.27 -20.14 10.53
N GLU A 82 -6.26 -20.61 11.29
CA GLU A 82 -7.46 -21.24 10.71
C GLU A 82 -8.25 -20.23 9.86
N LEU A 83 -8.47 -19.03 10.40
CA LEU A 83 -9.16 -17.95 9.68
C LEU A 83 -8.34 -17.45 8.49
N CYS A 84 -7.03 -17.37 8.63
CA CYS A 84 -6.13 -17.01 7.52
C CYS A 84 -6.22 -18.03 6.37
N HIS A 85 -6.27 -19.32 6.68
CA HIS A 85 -6.47 -20.36 5.66
C HIS A 85 -7.84 -20.24 4.97
N LYS A 86 -8.91 -19.87 5.70
CA LYS A 86 -10.21 -19.57 5.08
C LYS A 86 -10.16 -18.36 4.16
N PHE A 87 -9.37 -17.32 4.53
CA PHE A 87 -9.12 -16.18 3.63
C PHE A 87 -8.41 -16.60 2.35
N LEU A 88 -7.41 -17.47 2.46
CA LEU A 88 -6.67 -17.99 1.31
C LEU A 88 -7.55 -18.90 0.43
N ASP A 89 -8.31 -19.81 1.04
CA ASP A 89 -9.20 -20.70 0.28
C ASP A 89 -10.25 -19.87 -0.49
N TYR A 90 -10.96 -18.96 0.19
CA TYR A 90 -11.95 -18.12 -0.49
C TYR A 90 -11.31 -17.12 -1.47
N GLY A 91 -10.27 -16.39 -1.04
CA GLY A 91 -9.65 -15.34 -1.86
C GLY A 91 -8.98 -15.90 -3.11
N VAL A 92 -8.17 -16.95 -2.95
CA VAL A 92 -7.38 -17.50 -4.05
C VAL A 92 -8.17 -18.52 -4.87
N LEU A 93 -8.82 -19.50 -4.21
CA LEU A 93 -9.40 -20.63 -4.91
C LEU A 93 -10.79 -20.30 -5.49
N GLU A 94 -11.54 -19.38 -4.88
CA GLU A 94 -12.91 -19.07 -5.27
C GLU A 94 -13.06 -17.69 -5.91
N SER A 95 -12.32 -16.66 -5.45
CA SER A 95 -12.58 -15.26 -5.83
C SER A 95 -11.61 -14.66 -6.84
N GLY A 96 -10.53 -15.36 -7.22
CA GLY A 96 -9.58 -14.86 -8.21
C GLY A 96 -8.54 -13.87 -7.67
N ILE A 97 -8.37 -13.74 -6.36
CA ILE A 97 -7.23 -13.00 -5.78
C ILE A 97 -5.98 -13.83 -6.00
N SER A 98 -5.00 -13.27 -6.70
CA SER A 98 -3.74 -13.96 -6.95
C SER A 98 -2.60 -13.49 -6.06
N LEU A 99 -2.59 -12.23 -5.62
CA LEU A 99 -1.48 -11.65 -4.87
C LEU A 99 -1.67 -11.78 -3.36
N ILE A 100 -0.65 -12.33 -2.70
CA ILE A 100 -0.51 -12.36 -1.24
C ILE A 100 0.71 -11.52 -0.87
N ASP A 101 0.51 -10.47 -0.08
CA ASP A 101 1.57 -9.59 0.40
C ASP A 101 1.93 -9.90 1.85
N THR A 102 3.16 -10.30 2.08
CA THR A 102 3.73 -10.62 3.40
C THR A 102 5.08 -9.97 3.62
N ALA A 103 5.78 -10.28 4.71
CA ALA A 103 7.14 -9.84 5.01
C ALA A 103 7.77 -10.75 6.07
N GLU A 104 9.10 -10.78 6.11
CA GLU A 104 9.83 -11.52 7.16
C GLU A 104 9.54 -10.99 8.57
N GLN A 105 9.18 -9.70 8.70
CA GLN A 105 8.85 -9.07 9.98
C GLN A 105 7.40 -9.31 10.43
N TYR A 106 6.55 -9.93 9.59
CA TYR A 106 5.14 -10.10 9.97
C TYR A 106 4.94 -11.34 10.84
N PRO A 107 4.03 -11.30 11.83
CA PRO A 107 3.08 -10.24 12.12
C PRO A 107 3.68 -9.01 12.78
N ILE A 108 2.97 -7.90 12.68
CA ILE A 108 3.24 -6.70 13.46
C ILE A 108 1.94 -6.32 14.21
N PRO A 109 1.96 -6.24 15.56
CA PRO A 109 3.10 -6.52 16.44
C PRO A 109 3.45 -8.01 16.49
N SER A 110 4.73 -8.29 16.72
CA SER A 110 5.25 -9.62 17.03
C SER A 110 5.54 -9.75 18.52
N ASP A 111 5.50 -10.97 19.05
CA ASP A 111 5.92 -11.32 20.40
C ASP A 111 6.59 -12.71 20.44
N ARG A 112 6.87 -13.23 21.64
CA ARG A 112 7.55 -14.54 21.77
C ARG A 112 6.71 -15.72 21.27
N THR A 113 5.39 -15.61 21.30
CA THR A 113 4.45 -16.66 20.87
C THR A 113 4.02 -16.48 19.42
N HIS A 114 4.16 -15.28 18.90
CA HIS A 114 3.85 -14.87 17.53
C HIS A 114 5.07 -14.13 16.95
N PRO A 115 6.16 -14.86 16.66
CA PRO A 115 7.43 -14.28 16.25
C PRO A 115 7.36 -13.69 14.85
N GLU A 116 8.34 -12.85 14.53
CA GLU A 116 8.57 -12.41 13.16
C GLU A 116 8.70 -13.62 12.22
N GLY A 117 8.08 -13.53 11.03
CA GLY A 117 8.03 -14.61 10.05
C GLY A 117 6.82 -15.55 10.21
N TYR A 118 6.07 -15.48 11.30
CA TYR A 118 4.94 -16.38 11.53
C TYR A 118 3.84 -16.22 10.46
N SER A 119 3.62 -15.01 9.93
CA SER A 119 2.68 -14.81 8.81
C SER A 119 3.11 -15.55 7.54
N GLU A 120 4.42 -15.64 7.28
CA GLU A 120 4.95 -16.46 6.17
C GLU A 120 4.79 -17.96 6.43
N GLU A 121 4.95 -18.42 7.68
CA GLU A 121 4.71 -19.83 8.07
C GLU A 121 3.24 -20.23 7.85
N ILE A 122 2.28 -19.37 8.21
CA ILE A 122 0.84 -19.60 7.95
C ILE A 122 0.60 -19.80 6.45
N ILE A 123 1.18 -18.98 5.59
CA ILE A 123 1.05 -19.11 4.13
C ILE A 123 1.72 -20.40 3.66
N GLY A 124 2.91 -20.71 4.14
CA GLY A 124 3.63 -21.95 3.83
C GLY A 124 2.83 -23.20 4.22
N ASN A 125 2.25 -23.20 5.42
CA ASN A 125 1.39 -24.29 5.91
C ASN A 125 0.15 -24.49 5.02
N TRP A 126 -0.44 -23.39 4.52
CA TRP A 126 -1.55 -23.48 3.59
C TRP A 126 -1.14 -24.06 2.23
N MET A 127 -0.01 -23.62 1.66
CA MET A 127 0.50 -24.16 0.39
C MET A 127 0.90 -25.63 0.49
N LYS A 128 1.46 -26.07 1.63
CA LYS A 128 1.85 -27.45 1.86
C LYS A 128 0.68 -28.44 1.78
N LYS A 129 -0.55 -28.01 2.08
CA LYS A 129 -1.75 -28.88 2.02
C LYS A 129 -2.02 -29.38 0.60
N ASP A 130 -1.64 -28.61 -0.42
CA ASP A 130 -1.77 -28.99 -1.82
C ASP A 130 -0.71 -28.22 -2.65
N LYS A 131 0.23 -28.95 -3.22
CA LYS A 131 1.34 -28.37 -4.01
C LYS A 131 0.87 -27.52 -5.19
N SER A 132 -0.31 -27.81 -5.76
CA SER A 132 -0.88 -27.01 -6.85
C SER A 132 -1.24 -25.57 -6.44
N ARG A 133 -1.32 -25.30 -5.14
CA ARG A 133 -1.65 -23.96 -4.61
C ARG A 133 -0.55 -22.93 -4.91
N ARG A 134 0.72 -23.35 -4.93
CA ARG A 134 1.84 -22.44 -5.22
C ARG A 134 1.71 -21.78 -6.59
N GLU A 135 1.25 -22.51 -7.59
CA GLU A 135 1.08 -22.00 -8.97
C GLU A 135 -0.12 -21.05 -9.11
N LYS A 136 -1.04 -21.05 -8.13
CA LYS A 136 -2.25 -20.21 -8.13
C LYS A 136 -2.01 -18.83 -7.49
N VAL A 137 -0.84 -18.61 -6.88
CA VAL A 137 -0.53 -17.41 -6.11
C VAL A 137 0.71 -16.70 -6.62
N VAL A 138 0.68 -15.40 -6.51
CA VAL A 138 1.84 -14.52 -6.58
C VAL A 138 2.19 -14.12 -5.13
N ILE A 139 3.38 -14.48 -4.68
CA ILE A 139 3.84 -14.17 -3.32
C ILE A 139 4.79 -12.98 -3.39
N ALA A 140 4.42 -11.90 -2.73
CA ALA A 140 5.29 -10.77 -2.46
C ALA A 140 5.72 -10.80 -1.00
N THR A 141 7.03 -10.87 -0.75
CA THR A 141 7.60 -10.74 0.59
C THR A 141 8.69 -9.68 0.63
N LYS A 142 9.21 -9.36 1.84
CA LYS A 142 10.06 -8.20 2.04
C LYS A 142 11.21 -8.50 2.98
N ILE A 143 12.42 -8.01 2.63
CA ILE A 143 13.51 -7.88 3.59
C ILE A 143 13.25 -6.68 4.51
N THR A 144 13.58 -6.81 5.78
CA THR A 144 13.65 -5.67 6.71
C THR A 144 14.54 -4.59 6.14
N GLY A 145 13.99 -3.39 5.99
CA GLY A 145 14.65 -2.28 5.31
C GLY A 145 15.77 -1.58 6.09
N GLY A 146 16.11 -0.41 5.60
CA GLY A 146 17.12 0.44 6.22
C GLY A 146 18.52 -0.15 6.15
N ALA A 147 19.27 -0.05 7.25
CA ALA A 147 20.65 -0.55 7.35
C ALA A 147 20.80 -2.07 7.24
N ASN A 148 19.69 -2.83 7.36
CA ASN A 148 19.71 -4.28 7.16
C ASN A 148 19.89 -4.66 5.67
N VAL A 149 19.56 -3.76 4.75
CA VAL A 149 19.69 -4.02 3.31
C VAL A 149 21.17 -4.00 2.92
N THR A 150 21.78 -5.16 2.94
CA THR A 150 23.14 -5.41 2.46
C THR A 150 23.11 -6.58 1.47
N LYS A 151 24.09 -6.66 0.54
CA LYS A 151 24.18 -7.77 -0.42
C LYS A 151 24.10 -9.14 0.26
N LYS A 152 24.76 -9.30 1.41
CA LYS A 152 24.73 -10.52 2.22
C LYS A 152 23.35 -10.81 2.79
N ASN A 153 22.71 -9.82 3.40
CA ASN A 153 21.43 -10.00 4.08
C ASN A 153 20.28 -10.21 3.08
N ILE A 154 20.30 -9.54 1.93
CA ILE A 154 19.28 -9.75 0.84
C ILE A 154 19.16 -11.25 0.55
N LYS A 155 20.26 -11.96 0.33
CA LYS A 155 20.23 -13.40 0.07
C LYS A 155 19.83 -14.22 1.29
N LYS A 156 20.46 -13.96 2.46
CA LYS A 156 20.22 -14.69 3.70
C LYS A 156 18.76 -14.61 4.14
N ASP A 157 18.18 -13.41 4.11
CA ASP A 157 16.85 -13.17 4.62
C ASP A 157 15.78 -13.71 3.63
N LEU A 158 16.04 -13.62 2.30
CA LEU A 158 15.20 -14.34 1.32
C LEU A 158 15.21 -15.85 1.57
N GLU A 159 16.36 -16.46 1.82
CA GLU A 159 16.43 -17.89 2.15
C GLU A 159 15.67 -18.23 3.44
N GLY A 160 15.62 -17.30 4.39
CA GLY A 160 14.76 -17.38 5.57
C GLY A 160 13.29 -17.41 5.21
N SER A 161 12.84 -16.46 4.37
CA SER A 161 11.47 -16.39 3.88
C SER A 161 11.07 -17.63 3.08
N LEU A 162 11.93 -18.12 2.18
CA LEU A 162 11.68 -19.36 1.42
C LEU A 162 11.43 -20.56 2.31
N ARG A 163 12.22 -20.71 3.39
CA ARG A 163 12.00 -21.80 4.38
C ARG A 163 10.65 -21.68 5.08
N ARG A 164 10.26 -20.48 5.54
CA ARG A 164 8.98 -20.25 6.22
C ARG A 164 7.80 -20.43 5.27
N LEU A 165 7.92 -19.92 4.06
CA LEU A 165 6.93 -20.09 2.99
C LEU A 165 6.88 -21.51 2.41
N GLN A 166 7.86 -22.36 2.71
CA GLN A 166 7.96 -23.75 2.21
C GLN A 166 7.90 -23.84 0.68
N THR A 167 8.64 -22.97 -0.01
CA THR A 167 8.73 -22.87 -1.46
C THR A 167 10.15 -22.56 -1.89
N ASP A 168 10.49 -22.88 -3.15
CA ASP A 168 11.85 -22.67 -3.70
C ASP A 168 12.00 -21.25 -4.28
N TYR A 169 10.93 -20.52 -4.51
CA TYR A 169 10.95 -19.17 -5.06
C TYR A 169 9.83 -18.29 -4.52
N VAL A 170 10.03 -16.97 -4.58
CA VAL A 170 8.97 -15.97 -4.43
C VAL A 170 8.82 -15.20 -5.75
N ASP A 171 7.65 -14.61 -5.97
CA ASP A 171 7.40 -13.87 -7.20
C ASP A 171 7.95 -12.45 -7.12
N VAL A 172 7.78 -11.79 -5.97
CA VAL A 172 8.24 -10.42 -5.76
C VAL A 172 8.95 -10.30 -4.41
N TYR A 173 10.15 -9.70 -4.42
CA TYR A 173 10.90 -9.40 -3.21
C TYR A 173 11.19 -7.92 -3.11
N THR A 174 10.80 -7.29 -2.01
CA THR A 174 10.93 -5.84 -1.86
C THR A 174 11.76 -5.47 -0.62
N MET A 175 12.46 -4.35 -0.69
CA MET A 175 12.99 -3.70 0.50
C MET A 175 11.82 -3.06 1.24
N HIS A 176 11.59 -3.45 2.51
CA HIS A 176 10.47 -2.93 3.31
C HIS A 176 10.61 -1.43 3.59
N TRP A 177 11.85 -0.96 3.71
CA TRP A 177 12.25 0.43 3.86
C TRP A 177 13.49 0.70 3.00
N PRO A 178 13.63 1.92 2.46
CA PRO A 178 14.83 2.29 1.71
C PRO A 178 16.12 2.04 2.49
N ALA A 179 17.16 1.62 1.78
CA ALA A 179 18.51 1.41 2.33
C ALA A 179 19.26 2.73 2.62
N ARG A 180 18.59 3.84 2.54
CA ARG A 180 19.10 5.18 2.77
C ARG A 180 18.12 6.00 3.60
N TYR A 181 18.56 7.16 4.08
CA TYR A 181 17.65 8.12 4.67
C TYR A 181 16.66 8.65 3.64
N THR A 182 15.39 8.61 3.97
CA THR A 182 14.32 9.33 3.27
C THR A 182 13.31 9.84 4.31
N PRO A 183 12.60 10.95 4.05
CA PRO A 183 11.54 11.41 4.96
C PRO A 183 10.45 10.36 5.19
N GLN A 184 10.12 9.54 4.19
CA GLN A 184 9.14 8.47 4.30
C GLN A 184 9.60 7.34 5.22
N SER A 185 10.90 7.06 5.30
CA SER A 185 11.44 5.99 6.15
C SER A 185 11.24 6.23 7.65
N ASN A 186 10.82 7.42 8.04
CA ASN A 186 10.45 7.76 9.41
C ASN A 186 8.92 7.74 9.62
N TRP A 187 8.22 6.75 9.08
CA TRP A 187 6.76 6.58 9.18
C TRP A 187 5.97 7.83 8.74
N GLY A 188 6.54 8.65 7.88
CA GLY A 188 5.96 9.90 7.44
C GLY A 188 5.97 11.01 8.50
N GLN A 189 6.77 10.89 9.53
CA GLN A 189 6.91 11.94 10.56
C GLN A 189 7.62 13.17 10.05
N SER A 190 8.53 13.02 9.10
CA SER A 190 9.21 14.13 8.45
C SER A 190 8.71 14.29 7.02
N LEU A 191 8.41 15.52 6.65
CA LEU A 191 8.08 15.89 5.27
C LEU A 191 9.27 16.50 4.54
N GLN A 192 10.29 16.92 5.29
CA GLN A 192 11.47 17.58 4.76
C GLN A 192 12.65 16.62 4.73
N TYR A 193 13.40 16.67 3.64
CA TYR A 193 14.68 16.01 3.56
C TYR A 193 15.72 16.80 4.37
N ASN A 194 16.40 16.13 5.30
CA ASN A 194 17.48 16.71 6.06
C ASN A 194 18.79 16.03 5.69
N VAL A 195 19.69 16.76 5.02
CA VAL A 195 20.97 16.25 4.55
C VAL A 195 21.86 15.72 5.68
N GLU A 196 21.75 16.28 6.89
CA GLU A 196 22.52 15.82 8.06
C GLU A 196 22.19 14.39 8.45
N ASN A 197 20.96 13.93 8.22
CA ASN A 197 20.54 12.58 8.51
C ASN A 197 21.10 11.54 7.52
N GLU A 198 21.51 11.96 6.33
CA GLU A 198 22.10 11.07 5.33
C GLU A 198 23.42 10.47 5.78
N ALA A 199 24.20 11.26 6.53
CA ALA A 199 25.47 10.83 7.13
C ALA A 199 25.31 10.03 8.43
N ALA A 200 24.06 9.72 8.84
CA ALA A 200 23.82 9.01 10.09
C ALA A 200 24.55 7.64 10.11
N PRO A 201 25.19 7.28 11.23
CA PRO A 201 25.92 6.01 11.35
C PRO A 201 25.08 4.78 11.00
N TYR A 202 23.76 4.88 11.16
CA TYR A 202 22.81 3.82 10.84
C TYR A 202 22.85 3.36 9.38
N TYR A 203 23.11 4.28 8.42
CA TYR A 203 23.11 3.95 6.99
C TYR A 203 24.48 3.64 6.40
N ARG A 204 25.57 3.75 7.18
CA ARG A 204 26.94 3.60 6.67
C ARG A 204 27.24 2.27 5.98
N ASN A 205 26.57 1.22 6.39
CA ASN A 205 26.79 -0.15 5.89
C ASN A 205 25.65 -0.63 4.98
N ALA A 206 24.67 0.24 4.68
CA ALA A 206 23.60 -0.09 3.77
C ALA A 206 24.16 -0.24 2.35
N ALA A 207 23.60 -1.16 1.58
CA ALA A 207 24.01 -1.39 0.20
C ALA A 207 23.71 -0.16 -0.69
N SER A 208 24.57 0.11 -1.65
CA SER A 208 24.29 1.05 -2.73
C SER A 208 23.16 0.53 -3.64
N PHE A 209 22.62 1.40 -4.49
CA PHE A 209 21.60 0.98 -5.45
C PHE A 209 22.11 -0.09 -6.43
N GLU A 210 23.38 -0.01 -6.83
CA GLU A 210 24.05 -0.97 -7.69
C GLU A 210 24.19 -2.33 -6.99
N GLU A 211 24.66 -2.34 -5.75
CA GLU A 211 24.79 -3.57 -4.96
C GLU A 211 23.45 -4.27 -4.71
N ILE A 212 22.36 -3.48 -4.51
CA ILE A 212 21.00 -4.01 -4.40
C ILE A 212 20.59 -4.64 -5.72
N ALA A 213 20.75 -3.91 -6.84
CA ALA A 213 20.36 -4.38 -8.17
C ALA A 213 21.12 -5.66 -8.56
N GLU A 214 22.44 -5.73 -8.30
CA GLU A 214 23.24 -6.94 -8.51
C GLU A 214 22.72 -8.11 -7.67
N ALA A 215 22.49 -7.90 -6.37
CA ALA A 215 22.00 -8.96 -5.48
C ALA A 215 20.64 -9.51 -5.93
N MET A 216 19.71 -8.63 -6.31
CA MET A 216 18.39 -9.03 -6.80
C MET A 216 18.50 -9.73 -8.17
N GLY A 217 19.38 -9.25 -9.05
CA GLY A 217 19.67 -9.90 -10.33
C GLY A 217 20.26 -11.29 -10.18
N ASP A 218 21.16 -11.50 -9.20
CA ASP A 218 21.71 -12.83 -8.86
C ASP A 218 20.60 -13.79 -8.43
N LEU A 219 19.70 -13.35 -7.56
CA LEU A 219 18.59 -14.18 -7.07
C LEU A 219 17.59 -14.53 -8.18
N ILE A 220 17.38 -13.62 -9.14
CA ILE A 220 16.56 -13.90 -10.33
C ILE A 220 17.25 -14.96 -11.20
N ARG A 221 18.57 -14.87 -11.41
CA ARG A 221 19.34 -15.86 -12.17
C ARG A 221 19.39 -17.23 -11.48
N GLU A 222 19.40 -17.23 -10.13
CA GLU A 222 19.29 -18.46 -9.33
C GLU A 222 17.88 -19.08 -9.36
N GLY A 223 16.89 -18.41 -9.95
CA GLY A 223 15.49 -18.85 -10.01
C GLY A 223 14.75 -18.75 -8.69
N LYS A 224 15.30 -18.06 -7.69
CA LYS A 224 14.68 -17.86 -6.36
C LYS A 224 13.70 -16.68 -6.32
N LEU A 225 13.75 -15.82 -7.36
CA LEU A 225 13.00 -14.58 -7.45
C LEU A 225 12.56 -14.33 -8.89
N ARG A 226 11.33 -13.83 -9.12
CA ARG A 226 10.86 -13.45 -10.45
C ARG A 226 10.95 -11.95 -10.71
N GLY A 227 10.75 -11.14 -9.68
CA GLY A 227 10.82 -9.68 -9.75
C GLY A 227 11.12 -9.07 -8.40
N TRP A 228 11.58 -7.83 -8.38
CA TRP A 228 11.92 -7.12 -7.16
C TRP A 228 11.43 -5.68 -7.18
N GLY A 229 11.43 -5.03 -6.03
CA GLY A 229 11.00 -3.65 -5.91
C GLY A 229 11.36 -3.02 -4.57
N SER A 230 10.69 -1.91 -4.28
CA SER A 230 10.87 -1.16 -3.04
C SER A 230 9.53 -0.88 -2.37
N CYS A 231 9.56 -0.68 -1.06
CA CYS A 231 8.43 -0.19 -0.29
C CYS A 231 8.83 1.10 0.44
N ASN A 232 7.88 2.02 0.60
CA ASN A 232 8.10 3.28 1.32
C ASN A 232 9.20 4.17 0.72
N ASP A 233 9.40 4.10 -0.57
CA ASP A 233 10.35 4.94 -1.29
C ASP A 233 9.63 6.09 -2.03
N ASN A 234 10.41 6.95 -2.67
CA ASN A 234 9.94 8.12 -3.42
C ASN A 234 10.38 8.06 -4.90
N ALA A 235 10.04 9.08 -5.67
CA ALA A 235 10.38 9.15 -7.10
C ALA A 235 11.89 9.07 -7.34
N TYR A 236 12.70 9.76 -6.52
CA TYR A 236 14.17 9.70 -6.64
C TYR A 236 14.68 8.28 -6.46
N GLY A 237 14.25 7.58 -5.39
CA GLY A 237 14.71 6.22 -5.13
C GLY A 237 14.30 5.24 -6.22
N LEU A 238 13.06 5.31 -6.71
CA LEU A 238 12.62 4.47 -7.83
C LEU A 238 13.49 4.69 -9.06
N THR A 239 13.66 5.95 -9.47
CA THR A 239 14.45 6.27 -10.67
C THR A 239 15.92 5.88 -10.51
N ALA A 240 16.52 6.17 -9.33
CA ALA A 240 17.90 5.79 -9.05
C ALA A 240 18.12 4.28 -9.09
N MET A 241 17.21 3.48 -8.53
CA MET A 241 17.27 2.01 -8.60
C MET A 241 17.18 1.48 -10.04
N CYS A 242 16.30 2.08 -10.87
CA CYS A 242 16.21 1.71 -12.29
C CYS A 242 17.49 2.02 -13.04
N TYR A 243 18.08 3.20 -12.82
CA TYR A 243 19.38 3.57 -13.41
C TYR A 243 20.51 2.65 -12.95
N ALA A 244 20.58 2.37 -11.66
CA ALA A 244 21.58 1.46 -11.12
C ALA A 244 21.44 0.04 -11.69
N ALA A 245 20.22 -0.49 -11.80
CA ALA A 245 19.96 -1.79 -12.40
C ALA A 245 20.44 -1.84 -13.86
N ARG A 246 20.17 -0.79 -14.64
CA ARG A 246 20.68 -0.68 -16.02
C ARG A 246 22.20 -0.63 -16.08
N SER A 247 22.85 0.10 -15.18
CA SER A 247 24.31 0.27 -15.15
C SER A 247 25.06 -1.03 -14.87
N VAL A 248 24.45 -1.94 -14.06
CA VAL A 248 25.03 -3.25 -13.73
C VAL A 248 24.41 -4.41 -14.56
N ASN A 249 23.63 -4.08 -15.56
CA ASN A 249 22.92 -5.06 -16.42
C ASN A 249 22.07 -6.06 -15.62
N ALA A 250 21.42 -5.59 -14.57
CA ALA A 250 20.45 -6.34 -13.76
C ALA A 250 19.01 -6.02 -14.19
N PRO A 251 18.03 -6.90 -13.89
CA PRO A 251 16.62 -6.58 -14.06
C PRO A 251 16.22 -5.37 -13.22
N GLU A 252 15.45 -4.46 -13.83
CA GLU A 252 14.92 -3.27 -13.16
C GLU A 252 13.84 -3.63 -12.13
N PRO A 253 13.61 -2.80 -11.09
CA PRO A 253 12.49 -3.01 -10.16
C PRO A 253 11.16 -2.98 -10.91
N CYS A 254 10.26 -3.91 -10.54
CA CYS A 254 8.95 -4.04 -11.17
C CYS A 254 7.82 -3.38 -10.37
N CYS A 255 8.06 -3.06 -9.09
CA CYS A 255 7.02 -2.47 -8.25
C CYS A 255 7.56 -1.50 -7.21
N LEU A 256 6.68 -0.57 -6.83
CA LEU A 256 6.82 0.29 -5.67
C LEU A 256 5.59 0.13 -4.78
N GLN A 257 5.78 -0.24 -3.51
CA GLN A 257 4.70 -0.35 -2.54
C GLN A 257 4.66 0.90 -1.66
N GLY A 258 3.50 1.52 -1.52
CA GLY A 258 3.36 2.76 -0.75
C GLY A 258 2.00 2.96 -0.10
N ASP A 259 1.99 3.83 0.93
CA ASP A 259 0.78 4.26 1.63
C ASP A 259 -0.08 5.14 0.72
N PHE A 260 -1.29 4.67 0.39
CA PHE A 260 -2.17 5.33 -0.55
C PHE A 260 -3.63 5.20 -0.14
N SER A 261 -4.32 6.32 0.04
CA SER A 261 -5.73 6.37 0.40
C SER A 261 -6.34 7.74 0.08
N LEU A 262 -7.65 7.90 0.28
CA LEU A 262 -8.35 9.19 0.14
C LEU A 262 -7.71 10.32 0.95
N ILE A 263 -7.11 10.01 2.10
CA ILE A 263 -6.46 11.00 2.98
C ILE A 263 -4.93 11.00 2.89
N ASN A 264 -4.35 10.19 2.01
CA ASN A 264 -2.92 10.20 1.70
C ASN A 264 -2.68 9.94 0.21
N ARG A 265 -2.56 11.01 -0.57
CA ARG A 265 -2.36 10.95 -2.03
C ARG A 265 -0.94 11.30 -2.46
N ARG A 266 0.04 11.24 -1.55
CA ARG A 266 1.43 11.66 -1.85
C ARG A 266 2.02 10.94 -3.06
N MET A 267 1.74 9.66 -3.25
CA MET A 267 2.24 8.92 -4.42
C MET A 267 1.74 9.49 -5.76
N LEU A 268 0.58 10.13 -5.79
CA LEU A 268 0.10 10.83 -6.98
C LEU A 268 0.75 12.19 -7.18
N GLU A 269 1.09 12.89 -6.10
CA GLU A 269 1.39 14.32 -6.12
C GLU A 269 2.88 14.65 -6.01
N ASN A 270 3.73 13.70 -5.60
CA ASN A 270 5.17 13.92 -5.38
C ASN A 270 6.07 13.31 -6.47
N GLY A 271 5.54 13.12 -7.68
CA GLY A 271 6.29 12.63 -8.83
C GLY A 271 6.41 11.11 -8.95
N VAL A 272 5.91 10.33 -7.96
CA VAL A 272 5.97 8.86 -8.04
C VAL A 272 5.11 8.34 -9.18
N SER A 273 3.92 8.92 -9.39
CA SER A 273 3.03 8.54 -10.50
C SER A 273 3.66 8.79 -11.88
N GLU A 274 4.41 9.88 -12.01
CA GLU A 274 5.15 10.19 -13.22
C GLU A 274 6.29 9.19 -13.42
N ALA A 275 7.17 9.05 -12.42
CA ALA A 275 8.32 8.14 -12.49
C ALA A 275 7.92 6.69 -12.78
N SER A 276 6.84 6.18 -12.16
CA SER A 276 6.38 4.81 -12.34
C SER A 276 5.57 4.57 -13.62
N SER A 277 5.20 5.63 -14.33
CA SER A 277 4.34 5.52 -15.51
C SER A 277 4.95 4.64 -16.62
N PRO A 278 4.11 4.10 -17.53
CA PRO A 278 4.59 3.28 -18.66
C PRO A 278 5.55 3.99 -19.60
N VAL A 279 5.51 5.32 -19.63
CA VAL A 279 6.41 6.12 -20.50
C VAL A 279 7.76 6.42 -19.85
N HIS A 280 7.90 6.16 -18.56
CA HIS A 280 9.14 6.30 -17.79
C HIS A 280 9.64 4.94 -17.30
N GLU A 281 9.60 4.66 -16.01
CA GLU A 281 10.21 3.43 -15.46
C GLU A 281 9.30 2.20 -15.57
N ASN A 282 8.04 2.36 -16.01
CA ASN A 282 7.10 1.25 -16.21
C ASN A 282 7.01 0.31 -15.00
N CYS A 283 6.81 0.88 -13.82
CA CYS A 283 6.81 0.20 -12.52
C CYS A 283 5.40 0.17 -11.93
N GLY A 284 4.95 -0.97 -11.41
CA GLY A 284 3.61 -1.13 -10.84
C GLY A 284 3.50 -0.55 -9.43
N TRP A 285 2.29 -0.09 -9.05
CA TRP A 285 2.01 0.31 -7.67
C TRP A 285 1.32 -0.81 -6.91
N MET A 286 1.78 -1.03 -5.68
CA MET A 286 1.14 -1.87 -4.69
C MET A 286 0.67 -0.96 -3.54
N ALA A 287 -0.59 -0.53 -3.58
CA ALA A 287 -1.14 0.43 -2.62
C ALA A 287 -1.51 -0.26 -1.31
N TYR A 288 -0.87 0.09 -0.20
CA TYR A 288 -1.27 -0.35 1.12
C TYR A 288 -2.00 0.75 1.90
N ASN A 289 -2.64 0.42 3.02
CA ASN A 289 -3.45 1.34 3.83
C ASN A 289 -4.58 2.03 3.06
N VAL A 290 -5.12 1.42 2.04
CA VAL A 290 -6.22 2.00 1.23
C VAL A 290 -7.46 2.36 2.07
N LEU A 291 -7.60 1.75 3.26
CA LEU A 291 -8.60 2.09 4.26
C LEU A 291 -8.01 2.88 5.46
N ALA A 292 -6.77 3.41 5.34
CA ALA A 292 -6.11 4.23 6.36
C ALA A 292 -6.16 3.61 7.77
N GLY A 293 -5.73 2.35 7.91
CA GLY A 293 -5.79 1.61 9.17
C GLY A 293 -7.21 1.32 9.67
N GLY A 294 -8.21 1.45 8.80
CA GLY A 294 -9.62 1.25 9.10
C GLY A 294 -10.39 2.54 9.41
N VAL A 295 -9.76 3.71 9.37
CA VAL A 295 -10.44 5.01 9.57
C VAL A 295 -11.45 5.26 8.44
N LEU A 296 -11.11 4.91 7.22
CA LEU A 296 -11.97 5.02 6.04
C LEU A 296 -13.07 3.94 5.95
N THR A 297 -13.32 3.19 7.01
CA THR A 297 -14.53 2.37 7.15
C THR A 297 -15.68 3.12 7.83
N GLY A 298 -15.41 4.31 8.37
CA GLY A 298 -16.40 5.10 9.12
C GLY A 298 -16.65 4.65 10.56
N LYS A 299 -16.14 3.47 10.98
CA LYS A 299 -16.42 2.90 12.31
C LYS A 299 -15.95 3.74 13.49
N TYR A 300 -15.08 4.72 13.25
CA TYR A 300 -14.58 5.64 14.28
C TYR A 300 -15.34 6.97 14.31
N LEU A 301 -16.15 7.30 13.30
CA LEU A 301 -16.85 8.59 13.18
C LEU A 301 -17.89 8.84 14.28
N GLU A 302 -18.61 7.81 14.73
CA GLU A 302 -19.60 7.95 15.79
C GLU A 302 -19.02 8.45 17.13
N LYS A 303 -17.73 8.16 17.40
CA LYS A 303 -17.04 8.69 18.57
C LYS A 303 -16.47 10.09 18.36
N LEU A 304 -16.39 10.56 17.12
CA LEU A 304 -15.98 11.92 16.80
C LEU A 304 -17.08 12.94 17.08
N ALA A 305 -18.32 12.51 17.18
CA ALA A 305 -19.44 13.34 17.63
C ALA A 305 -19.33 13.74 19.13
N ALA A 306 -18.44 13.12 19.89
CA ALA A 306 -18.11 13.55 21.25
C ALA A 306 -16.95 14.57 21.20
N PRO A 307 -17.13 15.78 21.72
CA PRO A 307 -16.35 16.96 21.35
C PRO A 307 -14.95 17.07 21.93
N ASP A 308 -14.46 16.12 22.70
CA ASP A 308 -13.13 16.27 23.31
C ASP A 308 -12.08 15.33 22.69
N LEU A 309 -11.64 15.70 21.48
CA LEU A 309 -10.44 15.17 20.87
C LEU A 309 -9.19 16.00 21.25
N SER A 310 -9.31 16.88 22.22
CA SER A 310 -8.30 17.88 22.57
C SER A 310 -7.15 17.32 23.40
N SER A 311 -7.27 16.12 23.95
CA SER A 311 -6.20 15.50 24.72
C SER A 311 -6.10 14.00 24.50
N GLU A 312 -4.89 13.46 24.57
CA GLU A 312 -4.61 12.02 24.56
C GLU A 312 -5.39 11.28 25.65
N LYS A 313 -5.51 11.89 26.83
CA LYS A 313 -6.25 11.34 27.99
C LYS A 313 -7.74 11.20 27.69
N ALA A 314 -8.34 12.16 26.99
CA ALA A 314 -9.74 12.09 26.55
C ALA A 314 -9.95 11.03 25.48
N MET A 315 -9.01 10.90 24.53
CA MET A 315 -9.00 9.82 23.54
C MET A 315 -8.88 8.45 24.20
N VAL A 316 -7.91 8.26 25.10
CA VAL A 316 -7.70 6.99 25.81
C VAL A 316 -8.92 6.63 26.67
N ALA A 317 -9.58 7.60 27.32
CA ALA A 317 -10.81 7.37 28.07
C ALA A 317 -11.99 6.89 27.21
N GLN A 318 -12.03 7.27 25.93
CA GLN A 318 -13.04 6.80 24.96
C GLN A 318 -12.74 5.39 24.40
N LEU A 319 -11.52 4.86 24.61
CA LEU A 319 -11.03 3.61 24.05
C LEU A 319 -11.32 2.37 24.92
N LYS A 320 -12.18 2.49 25.94
CA LYS A 320 -12.50 1.35 26.84
C LYS A 320 -13.13 0.14 26.16
N ASN A 321 -13.65 0.31 24.94
CA ASN A 321 -14.14 -0.78 24.10
C ASN A 321 -13.48 -0.68 22.72
N PRO A 322 -12.38 -1.39 22.46
CA PRO A 322 -11.69 -1.34 21.19
C PRO A 322 -12.62 -1.85 20.06
N ARG A 323 -12.76 -1.03 19.00
CA ARG A 323 -13.57 -1.35 17.81
C ARG A 323 -12.71 -1.78 16.63
N GLY A 324 -11.44 -1.61 16.78
CA GLY A 324 -10.47 -1.93 15.77
C GLY A 324 -9.07 -1.46 16.08
N ARG A 325 -8.22 -1.58 15.09
CA ARG A 325 -6.77 -1.33 15.16
C ARG A 325 -6.37 0.03 15.73
N MET A 326 -7.16 1.07 15.47
CA MET A 326 -6.88 2.43 15.98
C MET A 326 -7.14 2.56 17.48
N ASP A 327 -7.93 1.66 18.03
CA ASP A 327 -8.31 1.66 19.45
C ASP A 327 -7.34 0.80 20.28
N ASP A 328 -6.46 0.04 19.65
CA ASP A 328 -5.42 -0.72 20.30
C ASP A 328 -4.24 0.19 20.64
N TYR A 329 -3.81 0.19 21.92
CA TYR A 329 -2.74 1.04 22.40
C TYR A 329 -1.41 0.76 21.67
N SER A 330 -1.11 -0.51 21.37
CA SER A 330 0.13 -0.91 20.70
C SER A 330 0.20 -0.39 19.26
N TRP A 331 -0.94 -0.37 18.56
CA TRP A 331 -1.07 0.09 17.19
C TRP A 331 -1.41 1.55 17.07
N GLY A 332 -2.12 2.07 18.04
CA GLY A 332 -2.43 3.47 18.11
C GLY A 332 -1.18 4.33 17.94
N SER A 333 -0.04 3.84 18.44
CA SER A 333 1.24 4.51 18.29
C SER A 333 1.75 4.54 16.85
N THR A 334 1.53 3.52 16.05
CA THR A 334 2.02 3.45 14.67
C THR A 334 1.09 4.13 13.66
N LEU A 335 -0.20 4.27 13.99
CA LEU A 335 -1.23 4.86 13.14
C LEU A 335 -1.64 6.27 13.57
N TYR A 336 -0.88 6.90 14.46
CA TYR A 336 -1.16 8.23 15.01
C TYR A 336 -1.46 9.28 13.93
N ARG A 337 -0.81 9.19 12.76
CA ARG A 337 -0.99 10.12 11.65
C ARG A 337 -2.43 10.19 11.12
N TYR A 338 -3.21 9.13 11.27
CA TYR A 338 -4.62 9.11 10.86
C TYR A 338 -5.57 9.69 11.89
N ARG A 339 -5.08 10.08 13.06
CA ARG A 339 -5.86 10.64 14.17
C ARG A 339 -5.88 12.15 14.20
N SER A 340 -5.22 12.84 13.27
CA SER A 340 -5.26 14.30 13.24
C SER A 340 -6.69 14.81 13.06
N ALA A 341 -7.04 15.91 13.70
CA ALA A 341 -8.37 16.51 13.56
C ALA A 341 -8.71 16.84 12.08
N PRO A 342 -7.78 17.36 11.26
CA PRO A 342 -8.04 17.54 9.84
C PRO A 342 -8.29 16.24 9.07
N ALA A 343 -7.59 15.15 9.40
CA ALA A 343 -7.84 13.86 8.76
C ALA A 343 -9.26 13.35 9.06
N LEU A 344 -9.68 13.46 10.31
CA LEU A 344 -11.00 13.02 10.72
C LEU A 344 -12.13 13.89 10.13
N ARG A 345 -11.92 15.21 9.99
CA ARG A 345 -12.86 16.07 9.25
C ARG A 345 -12.96 15.68 7.78
N ALA A 346 -11.82 15.37 7.14
CA ALA A 346 -11.83 14.90 5.74
C ALA A 346 -12.57 13.55 5.61
N VAL A 347 -12.37 12.62 6.54
CA VAL A 347 -13.06 11.32 6.58
C VAL A 347 -14.57 11.49 6.72
N ASP A 348 -15.04 12.42 7.57
CA ASP A 348 -16.46 12.72 7.71
C ASP A 348 -17.05 13.28 6.41
N MET A 349 -16.35 14.20 5.75
CA MET A 349 -16.78 14.74 4.45
C MET A 349 -16.83 13.65 3.38
N TYR A 350 -15.88 12.72 3.32
CA TYR A 350 -15.92 11.56 2.42
C TYR A 350 -17.09 10.62 2.75
N ASN A 351 -17.41 10.46 4.04
CA ASN A 351 -18.56 9.66 4.47
C ASN A 351 -19.89 10.26 4.01
N GLU A 352 -20.02 11.58 4.03
CA GLU A 352 -21.22 12.25 3.48
C GLU A 352 -21.32 12.07 1.95
N ILE A 353 -20.21 12.14 1.20
CA ILE A 353 -20.19 11.84 -0.23
C ILE A 353 -20.63 10.38 -0.47
N ALA A 354 -20.12 9.43 0.29
CA ALA A 354 -20.49 8.02 0.16
C ALA A 354 -21.99 7.82 0.38
N LYS A 355 -22.56 8.37 1.46
CA LYS A 355 -23.99 8.30 1.78
C LYS A 355 -24.86 8.89 0.65
N GLN A 356 -24.51 10.08 0.15
CA GLN A 356 -25.22 10.73 -0.94
C GLN A 356 -25.17 9.94 -2.24
N SER A 357 -24.14 9.12 -2.42
CA SER A 357 -23.95 8.24 -3.57
C SER A 357 -24.48 6.82 -3.35
N GLY A 358 -25.18 6.57 -2.24
CA GLY A 358 -25.74 5.25 -1.90
C GLY A 358 -24.69 4.17 -1.58
N MET A 359 -23.49 4.57 -1.18
CA MET A 359 -22.36 3.67 -0.88
C MET A 359 -21.96 3.76 0.58
N SER A 360 -21.29 2.71 1.09
CA SER A 360 -20.52 2.82 2.33
C SER A 360 -19.22 3.59 2.09
N LEU A 361 -18.66 4.18 3.14
CA LEU A 361 -17.33 4.83 3.06
C LEU A 361 -16.23 3.82 2.67
N THR A 362 -16.35 2.57 3.11
CA THR A 362 -15.47 1.48 2.72
C THR A 362 -15.51 1.26 1.20
N GLU A 363 -16.72 1.15 0.64
CA GLU A 363 -16.90 0.98 -0.80
C GLU A 363 -16.33 2.16 -1.58
N LEU A 364 -16.69 3.39 -1.21
CA LEU A 364 -16.18 4.61 -1.84
C LEU A 364 -14.64 4.61 -1.87
N SER A 365 -14.02 4.32 -0.73
CA SER A 365 -12.55 4.34 -0.57
C SER A 365 -11.85 3.29 -1.42
N LEU A 366 -12.37 2.07 -1.44
CA LEU A 366 -11.79 0.96 -2.19
C LEU A 366 -11.99 1.14 -3.70
N ARG A 367 -13.19 1.57 -4.13
CA ARG A 367 -13.47 1.86 -5.55
C ARG A 367 -12.63 3.02 -6.06
N TRP A 368 -12.47 4.09 -5.26
CA TRP A 368 -11.59 5.19 -5.62
C TRP A 368 -10.13 4.75 -5.81
N ALA A 369 -9.61 3.91 -4.89
CA ALA A 369 -8.26 3.39 -5.03
C ALA A 369 -8.10 2.46 -6.23
N LYS A 370 -9.08 1.57 -6.48
CA LYS A 370 -9.15 0.67 -7.64
C LYS A 370 -9.17 1.44 -8.95
N ASP A 371 -9.99 2.48 -9.03
CA ASP A 371 -10.21 3.25 -10.26
C ASP A 371 -9.05 4.20 -10.59
N ASN A 372 -8.08 4.37 -9.67
CA ASN A 372 -6.89 5.15 -9.94
C ASN A 372 -5.98 4.44 -10.95
N ARG A 373 -5.72 5.10 -12.08
CA ARG A 373 -4.97 4.51 -13.20
C ARG A 373 -3.54 4.13 -12.87
N ALA A 374 -2.94 4.76 -11.87
CA ALA A 374 -1.57 4.46 -11.44
C ALA A 374 -1.51 3.24 -10.49
N ASN A 375 -2.61 2.90 -9.83
CA ASN A 375 -2.67 1.79 -8.88
C ASN A 375 -2.80 0.43 -9.60
N THR A 376 -1.83 -0.44 -9.43
CA THR A 376 -1.89 -1.80 -9.97
C THR A 376 -2.75 -2.69 -9.09
N THR A 377 -2.52 -2.67 -7.78
CA THR A 377 -3.19 -3.54 -6.81
C THR A 377 -3.35 -2.87 -5.46
N SER A 378 -4.47 -3.11 -4.80
CA SER A 378 -4.77 -2.61 -3.46
C SER A 378 -4.60 -3.73 -2.43
N LEU A 379 -3.67 -3.54 -1.50
CA LEU A 379 -3.40 -4.49 -0.41
C LEU A 379 -4.41 -4.25 0.72
N VAL A 380 -5.28 -5.22 0.97
CA VAL A 380 -6.34 -5.10 1.97
C VAL A 380 -6.17 -6.19 3.03
N GLY A 381 -6.11 -5.77 4.29
CA GLY A 381 -6.13 -6.66 5.45
C GLY A 381 -7.55 -6.86 5.96
N HIS A 382 -7.91 -8.09 6.31
CA HIS A 382 -9.23 -8.49 6.79
C HIS A 382 -9.13 -9.14 8.17
N THR A 383 -10.17 -9.00 8.98
CA THR A 383 -10.29 -9.66 10.30
C THR A 383 -11.52 -10.56 10.37
N SER A 384 -12.31 -10.65 9.29
CA SER A 384 -13.43 -11.58 9.18
C SER A 384 -13.72 -11.95 7.73
N MET A 385 -14.35 -13.12 7.52
CA MET A 385 -14.81 -13.56 6.19
C MET A 385 -15.83 -12.59 5.56
N ASN A 386 -16.67 -11.96 6.38
CA ASN A 386 -17.63 -10.98 5.87
C ASN A 386 -16.95 -9.78 5.24
N GLN A 387 -15.90 -9.25 5.89
CA GLN A 387 -15.11 -8.15 5.32
C GLN A 387 -14.46 -8.56 3.99
N LEU A 388 -13.86 -9.75 3.92
CA LEU A 388 -13.24 -10.23 2.67
C LEU A 388 -14.27 -10.38 1.56
N LYS A 389 -15.40 -11.03 1.83
CA LYS A 389 -16.48 -11.22 0.86
C LYS A 389 -17.08 -9.90 0.37
N GLU A 390 -17.24 -8.94 1.26
CA GLU A 390 -17.70 -7.59 0.93
C GLU A 390 -16.67 -6.87 0.04
N THR A 391 -15.41 -6.90 0.43
CA THR A 391 -14.32 -6.23 -0.32
C THR A 391 -14.21 -6.78 -1.74
N VAL A 392 -14.24 -8.10 -1.91
CA VAL A 392 -14.15 -8.74 -3.23
C VAL A 392 -15.22 -8.22 -4.19
N LYS A 393 -16.45 -8.00 -3.72
CA LYS A 393 -17.56 -7.48 -4.54
C LYS A 393 -17.24 -6.11 -5.15
N TYR A 394 -16.51 -5.24 -4.44
CA TYR A 394 -16.17 -3.90 -4.93
C TYR A 394 -15.12 -3.94 -6.05
N PHE A 395 -14.37 -5.04 -6.15
CA PHE A 395 -13.34 -5.25 -7.17
C PHE A 395 -13.84 -6.07 -8.36
N ASP A 396 -15.08 -6.53 -8.36
CA ASP A 396 -15.62 -7.24 -9.52
C ASP A 396 -15.53 -6.34 -10.77
N ALA A 397 -15.12 -6.94 -11.89
CA ALA A 397 -14.90 -6.23 -13.14
C ALA A 397 -16.17 -5.61 -13.74
N SER A 398 -17.35 -6.10 -13.32
CA SER A 398 -18.66 -5.53 -13.71
C SER A 398 -19.01 -4.25 -12.93
N VAL A 399 -18.33 -3.99 -11.79
CA VAL A 399 -18.56 -2.75 -11.02
C VAL A 399 -18.02 -1.57 -11.82
N PRO A 400 -18.87 -0.62 -12.22
CA PRO A 400 -18.46 0.51 -13.02
C PRO A 400 -17.51 1.42 -12.21
N ARG A 401 -16.80 2.29 -12.93
CA ARG A 401 -16.04 3.37 -12.29
C ARG A 401 -16.96 4.28 -11.49
N LEU A 402 -16.40 4.98 -10.50
CA LEU A 402 -17.10 6.06 -9.83
C LEU A 402 -17.45 7.16 -10.83
N ASP A 403 -18.66 7.72 -10.69
CA ASP A 403 -19.12 8.81 -11.53
C ASP A 403 -18.23 10.05 -11.39
N ASP A 404 -18.08 10.81 -12.45
CA ASP A 404 -17.25 12.03 -12.48
C ASP A 404 -17.68 13.05 -11.41
N GLY A 405 -18.99 13.14 -11.11
CA GLY A 405 -19.50 13.99 -10.04
C GLY A 405 -19.01 13.56 -8.66
N VAL A 406 -18.96 12.26 -8.41
CA VAL A 406 -18.42 11.68 -7.15
C VAL A 406 -16.93 11.94 -7.06
N LEU A 407 -16.18 11.69 -8.15
CA LEU A 407 -14.75 11.95 -8.21
C LEU A 407 -14.42 13.44 -7.96
N TRP A 408 -15.19 14.34 -8.58
CA TRP A 408 -15.06 15.77 -8.37
C TRP A 408 -15.34 16.19 -6.92
N ALA A 409 -16.38 15.63 -6.29
CA ALA A 409 -16.68 15.88 -4.88
C ALA A 409 -15.54 15.40 -3.97
N ILE A 410 -14.98 14.21 -4.24
CA ILE A 410 -13.81 13.66 -3.55
C ILE A 410 -12.61 14.61 -3.69
N ASP A 411 -12.35 15.13 -4.89
CA ASP A 411 -11.22 16.03 -5.12
C ASP A 411 -11.40 17.38 -4.41
N ARG A 412 -12.62 17.87 -4.30
CA ARG A 412 -12.90 19.09 -3.53
C ARG A 412 -12.62 18.94 -2.04
N VAL A 413 -12.85 17.78 -1.45
CA VAL A 413 -12.45 17.51 -0.08
C VAL A 413 -10.92 17.53 0.02
N HIS A 414 -10.23 16.83 -0.88
CA HIS A 414 -8.78 16.77 -0.91
C HIS A 414 -8.13 18.17 -1.06
N MET A 415 -8.68 19.02 -1.90
CA MET A 415 -8.16 20.35 -2.13
C MET A 415 -8.26 21.30 -0.92
N GLN A 416 -9.08 20.99 0.08
CA GLN A 416 -9.13 21.79 1.31
C GLN A 416 -7.89 21.58 2.18
N ASN A 417 -7.39 20.35 2.25
CA ASN A 417 -6.13 20.01 2.88
C ASN A 417 -5.54 18.76 2.21
N ARG A 418 -4.48 18.92 1.42
CA ARG A 418 -3.86 17.81 0.67
C ARG A 418 -3.11 16.82 1.54
N LEU A 419 -2.71 17.20 2.75
CA LEU A 419 -1.97 16.36 3.68
C LEU A 419 -2.60 16.37 5.07
N PRO A 420 -3.87 15.96 5.21
CA PRO A 420 -4.59 16.08 6.47
C PRO A 420 -3.95 15.22 7.57
N ILE A 421 -3.31 14.12 7.21
CA ILE A 421 -2.64 13.20 8.15
C ILE A 421 -1.32 13.76 8.72
N PHE A 422 -0.76 14.80 8.12
CA PHE A 422 0.48 15.45 8.56
C PHE A 422 0.27 16.88 9.04
N SER A 423 -0.98 17.23 9.33
CA SER A 423 -1.31 18.53 9.87
C SER A 423 -0.71 18.71 11.28
N SER A 424 -0.32 19.96 11.59
CA SER A 424 0.11 20.35 12.92
C SER A 424 -0.98 20.20 14.01
N GLU A 425 -2.24 20.14 13.60
CA GLU A 425 -3.37 19.88 14.49
C GLU A 425 -3.49 18.36 14.80
N ARG A 426 -2.48 17.75 15.34
CA ARG A 426 -2.54 16.36 15.80
C ARG A 426 -3.31 16.27 17.10
N VAL A 427 -4.19 15.28 17.20
CA VAL A 427 -5.01 15.05 18.40
C VAL A 427 -4.24 14.29 19.48
N SER A 428 -3.25 13.51 19.13
CA SER A 428 -2.39 12.83 20.09
C SER A 428 -1.16 13.68 20.35
N ALA A 429 -0.93 13.99 21.62
CA ALA A 429 0.39 14.39 22.04
C ALA A 429 1.40 13.39 21.50
N ASP A 430 2.53 13.89 21.18
CA ASP A 430 3.63 13.18 20.63
C ASP A 430 3.92 11.89 21.36
N MET A 431 3.58 10.81 20.72
CA MET A 431 3.79 9.46 21.24
C MET A 431 5.28 9.10 21.35
N ASN A 432 6.18 9.99 20.90
CA ASN A 432 7.62 9.84 20.98
C ASN A 432 8.27 10.88 21.91
N GLY A 433 7.50 11.57 22.75
CA GLY A 433 8.00 12.60 23.65
C GLY A 433 8.50 13.87 22.94
N ARG A 434 7.97 14.16 21.75
CA ARG A 434 8.35 15.32 20.96
C ARG A 434 7.28 16.39 21.01
N GLY A 435 7.30 17.18 22.05
CA GLY A 435 6.61 18.44 22.11
C GLY A 435 5.08 18.43 22.06
N GLU A 436 4.50 19.39 22.67
CA GLU A 436 3.07 19.63 22.68
C GLU A 436 2.58 20.19 21.34
N ILE A 437 1.28 20.06 21.07
CA ILE A 437 0.62 20.68 19.92
C ILE A 437 0.92 22.18 19.93
N GLY A 438 1.59 22.66 18.90
CA GLY A 438 1.92 24.07 18.75
C GLY A 438 3.42 24.40 18.82
N GLU A 439 4.27 23.48 19.23
CA GLU A 439 5.70 23.66 19.03
C GLU A 439 6.03 23.45 17.54
N SER A 440 6.55 24.50 16.93
CA SER A 440 7.08 24.43 15.58
C SER A 440 8.17 23.36 15.55
N ILE A 441 7.99 22.37 14.71
CA ILE A 441 9.07 21.45 14.35
C ILE A 441 10.17 22.32 13.74
N PRO A 442 11.38 22.34 14.31
CA PRO A 442 12.48 23.13 13.76
C PRO A 442 12.86 22.66 12.35
#